data_59d0b2b0e548bcf7d41ada88f1ce2efd
#
_entry.id   59d0b2b0e548bcf7d41ada88f1ce2efd
#
_cell.length_a   1.000
_cell.length_b   1.000
_cell.length_c   1.000
_cell.angle_alpha   90.00
_cell.angle_beta   90.00
_cell.angle_gamma   90.00
#
_symmetry.space_group_name_H-M   'P 1'
#
loop_
_entity.id
_entity.type
_entity.pdbx_description
1 polymer ?
#
loop_
_entity_poly.entity_id
_entity_poly.type
_entity_poly.pdbx_seq_one_letter_code
_entity_poly.pdbx_strand_id
1 'polypeptide(L)'
;MARIRKRTELEEEKMTDSNLSRVIRLLEPEEGKKPITKKEACQMLGMAYNTTRLGTIIDQFKERQRRTAEQRAKLRGKAVTKDEKIFIIQEYLSGSTIDAITKSTYRGVTIVKQVLDEYSVPLRIPGQNYFNPQLVPDGAMRDKFEVGEVVWSTRYVSLAKIHSEKLDPKHGHIYHLWLMDEKQKQYCWQPHYELASLQHLRELGVQV
;
A
#
# COMPACT_ATOMS: atom_id res chain seq x y z
N MET A 1 9.00 -31.49 20.95
CA MET A 1 8.63 -30.55 19.86
C MET A 1 7.15 -30.22 19.97
N ALA A 2 6.77 -28.97 20.27
CA ALA A 2 5.39 -28.56 20.32
C ALA A 2 4.81 -28.55 18.91
N ARG A 3 3.72 -29.28 18.65
CA ARG A 3 2.99 -29.27 17.39
C ARG A 3 2.40 -27.85 17.18
N ILE A 4 2.92 -27.11 16.20
CA ILE A 4 2.31 -25.85 15.74
C ILE A 4 0.97 -26.22 15.12
N ARG A 5 -0.12 -25.93 15.85
CA ARG A 5 -1.47 -26.17 15.36
C ARG A 5 -1.76 -25.16 14.25
N LYS A 6 -2.04 -25.63 13.02
CA LYS A 6 -2.49 -24.76 11.93
C LYS A 6 -3.74 -24.00 12.38
N ARG A 7 -3.81 -22.71 12.05
CA ARG A 7 -5.00 -21.90 12.25
C ARG A 7 -6.12 -22.48 11.38
N THR A 8 -7.36 -22.40 11.88
CA THR A 8 -8.52 -22.69 11.04
C THR A 8 -8.77 -21.50 10.11
N GLU A 9 -9.42 -21.72 8.96
CA GLU A 9 -9.80 -20.63 8.02
C GLU A 9 -10.56 -19.50 8.73
N LEU A 10 -11.47 -19.87 9.64
CA LEU A 10 -12.23 -18.91 10.45
C LEU A 10 -11.32 -18.08 11.39
N GLU A 11 -10.28 -18.69 11.96
CA GLU A 11 -9.29 -17.96 12.77
C GLU A 11 -8.49 -16.97 11.92
N GLU A 12 -8.11 -17.36 10.70
CA GLU A 12 -7.37 -16.49 9.77
C GLU A 12 -8.22 -15.29 9.35
N GLU A 13 -9.47 -15.51 9.01
CA GLU A 13 -10.42 -14.46 8.63
C GLU A 13 -10.68 -13.47 9.77
N LYS A 14 -10.88 -13.96 11.00
CA LYS A 14 -11.27 -13.13 12.15
C LYS A 14 -10.09 -12.55 12.94
N MET A 15 -8.87 -13.06 12.77
CA MET A 15 -7.70 -12.63 13.53
C MET A 15 -6.96 -11.45 12.87
N THR A 16 -7.71 -10.42 12.50
CA THR A 16 -7.19 -9.17 11.96
C THR A 16 -6.79 -8.20 13.06
N ASP A 17 -5.86 -7.29 12.78
CA ASP A 17 -5.41 -6.27 13.75
C ASP A 17 -6.56 -5.38 14.24
N SER A 18 -7.53 -5.05 13.37
CA SER A 18 -8.72 -4.27 13.72
C SER A 18 -9.63 -5.05 14.69
N ASN A 19 -9.83 -6.34 14.45
CA ASN A 19 -10.66 -7.18 15.31
C ASN A 19 -9.97 -7.46 16.66
N LEU A 20 -8.65 -7.68 16.66
CA LEU A 20 -7.86 -7.78 17.89
C LEU A 20 -7.96 -6.49 18.74
N SER A 21 -7.79 -5.32 18.12
CA SER A 21 -7.96 -4.03 18.82
C SER A 21 -9.34 -3.89 19.43
N ARG A 22 -10.39 -4.30 18.67
CA ARG A 22 -11.77 -4.28 19.17
C ARG A 22 -11.98 -5.21 20.36
N VAL A 23 -11.49 -6.45 20.27
CA VAL A 23 -11.60 -7.45 21.34
C VAL A 23 -10.88 -6.99 22.60
N ILE A 24 -9.67 -6.44 22.48
CA ILE A 24 -8.92 -5.90 23.64
C ILE A 24 -9.68 -4.77 24.30
N ARG A 25 -10.25 -3.82 23.52
CA ARG A 25 -11.05 -2.72 24.05
C ARG A 25 -12.31 -3.21 24.78
N LEU A 26 -12.89 -4.31 24.35
CA LEU A 26 -14.06 -4.91 24.99
C LEU A 26 -13.69 -5.75 26.23
N LEU A 27 -12.50 -6.33 26.27
CA LEU A 27 -11.97 -7.03 27.46
C LEU A 27 -11.53 -6.07 28.56
N GLU A 28 -10.98 -4.90 28.17
CA GLU A 28 -10.48 -3.85 29.03
C GLU A 28 -11.23 -2.54 28.71
N PRO A 29 -12.54 -2.45 29.01
CA PRO A 29 -13.33 -1.28 28.65
C PRO A 29 -13.00 -0.08 29.56
N GLU A 30 -13.25 1.11 29.02
CA GLU A 30 -13.22 2.35 29.81
C GLU A 30 -14.25 2.30 30.95
N GLU A 31 -14.06 3.15 31.97
CA GLU A 31 -14.90 3.18 33.15
C GLU A 31 -16.41 3.18 32.83
N GLY A 32 -17.16 2.34 33.55
CA GLY A 32 -18.62 2.25 33.46
C GLY A 32 -19.17 1.19 32.49
N LYS A 33 -18.35 0.52 31.68
CA LYS A 33 -18.80 -0.58 30.80
C LYS A 33 -18.39 -1.94 31.34
N LYS A 34 -19.29 -2.93 31.28
CA LYS A 34 -18.95 -4.30 31.68
C LYS A 34 -18.01 -4.93 30.64
N PRO A 35 -16.88 -5.54 31.07
CA PRO A 35 -15.99 -6.28 30.16
C PRO A 35 -16.68 -7.52 29.60
N ILE A 36 -16.33 -7.89 28.37
CA ILE A 36 -16.72 -9.17 27.80
C ILE A 36 -15.97 -10.32 28.47
N THR A 37 -16.54 -11.50 28.43
CA THR A 37 -15.90 -12.70 28.94
C THR A 37 -14.77 -13.18 28.00
N LYS A 38 -13.77 -13.87 28.55
CA LYS A 38 -12.71 -14.51 27.73
C LYS A 38 -13.27 -15.52 26.71
N LYS A 39 -14.43 -16.12 27.02
CA LYS A 39 -15.13 -17.04 26.10
C LYS A 39 -15.68 -16.28 24.89
N GLU A 40 -16.34 -15.16 25.10
CA GLU A 40 -16.85 -14.29 24.03
C GLU A 40 -15.70 -13.73 23.18
N ALA A 41 -14.61 -13.31 23.82
CA ALA A 41 -13.41 -12.86 23.12
C ALA A 41 -12.84 -13.93 22.17
N CYS A 42 -12.74 -15.19 22.64
CA CYS A 42 -12.33 -16.31 21.78
C CYS A 42 -13.29 -16.53 20.61
N GLN A 43 -14.62 -16.45 20.84
CA GLN A 43 -15.62 -16.56 19.79
C GLN A 43 -15.51 -15.46 18.74
N MET A 44 -15.28 -14.22 19.17
CA MET A 44 -15.06 -13.07 18.26
C MET A 44 -13.83 -13.24 17.38
N LEU A 45 -12.79 -13.89 17.89
CA LEU A 45 -11.55 -14.19 17.15
C LEU A 45 -11.60 -15.51 16.37
N GLY A 46 -12.75 -16.21 16.37
CA GLY A 46 -12.94 -17.47 15.66
C GLY A 46 -12.11 -18.63 16.21
N MET A 47 -11.61 -18.51 17.44
CA MET A 47 -10.74 -19.52 18.05
C MET A 47 -11.47 -20.38 19.10
N ALA A 48 -10.99 -21.62 19.27
CA ALA A 48 -11.45 -22.46 20.38
C ALA A 48 -11.13 -21.80 21.73
N TYR A 49 -12.01 -22.01 22.72
CA TYR A 49 -11.80 -21.44 24.05
C TYR A 49 -10.49 -21.91 24.67
N ASN A 50 -9.54 -20.99 24.79
CA ASN A 50 -8.25 -21.22 25.42
C ASN A 50 -7.71 -19.89 25.95
N THR A 51 -7.77 -19.73 27.27
CA THR A 51 -7.41 -18.47 27.94
C THR A 51 -5.91 -18.15 27.86
N THR A 52 -5.06 -19.18 27.89
CA THR A 52 -3.60 -19.00 27.78
C THR A 52 -3.23 -18.53 26.37
N ARG A 53 -3.77 -19.18 25.35
CA ARG A 53 -3.54 -18.81 23.95
C ARG A 53 -4.07 -17.40 23.65
N LEU A 54 -5.27 -17.07 24.16
CA LEU A 54 -5.85 -15.72 24.04
C LEU A 54 -4.91 -14.67 24.66
N GLY A 55 -4.43 -14.91 25.88
CA GLY A 55 -3.45 -14.03 26.56
C GLY A 55 -2.20 -13.82 25.71
N THR A 56 -1.57 -14.90 25.23
CA THR A 56 -0.37 -14.82 24.39
C THR A 56 -0.60 -14.00 23.12
N ILE A 57 -1.75 -14.17 22.46
CA ILE A 57 -2.09 -13.40 21.24
C ILE A 57 -2.25 -11.91 21.57
N ILE A 58 -2.94 -11.58 22.66
CA ILE A 58 -3.14 -10.21 23.10
C ILE A 58 -1.79 -9.55 23.45
N ASP A 59 -0.94 -10.23 24.22
CA ASP A 59 0.37 -9.74 24.63
C ASP A 59 1.29 -9.50 23.42
N GLN A 60 1.32 -10.43 22.48
CA GLN A 60 2.05 -10.28 21.23
C GLN A 60 1.53 -9.10 20.39
N PHE A 61 0.22 -8.89 20.35
CA PHE A 61 -0.38 -7.77 19.66
C PHE A 61 -0.02 -6.44 20.33
N LYS A 62 -0.17 -6.32 21.66
CA LYS A 62 0.20 -5.13 22.44
C LYS A 62 1.69 -4.80 22.27
N GLU A 63 2.56 -5.79 22.32
CA GLU A 63 4.00 -5.60 22.11
C GLU A 63 4.32 -5.12 20.69
N ARG A 64 3.69 -5.66 19.65
CA ARG A 64 3.83 -5.16 18.27
C ARG A 64 3.39 -3.70 18.15
N GLN A 65 2.25 -3.34 18.75
CA GLN A 65 1.76 -1.97 18.76
C GLN A 65 2.74 -1.03 19.48
N ARG A 66 3.28 -1.44 20.64
CA ARG A 66 4.28 -0.67 21.38
C ARG A 66 5.52 -0.42 20.53
N ARG A 67 6.11 -1.47 19.94
CA ARG A 67 7.29 -1.35 19.07
C ARG A 67 7.04 -0.44 17.87
N THR A 68 5.87 -0.56 17.25
CA THR A 68 5.47 0.31 16.14
C THR A 68 5.37 1.77 16.58
N ALA A 69 4.76 2.04 17.73
CA ALA A 69 4.66 3.37 18.29
C ALA A 69 6.04 3.98 18.62
N GLU A 70 6.93 3.19 19.21
CA GLU A 70 8.32 3.59 19.52
C GLU A 70 9.10 3.93 18.23
N GLN A 71 9.00 3.12 17.18
CA GLN A 71 9.66 3.41 15.91
C GLN A 71 9.10 4.67 15.26
N ARG A 72 7.78 4.83 15.25
CA ARG A 72 7.14 6.07 14.76
C ARG A 72 7.59 7.31 15.55
N ALA A 73 7.70 7.19 16.87
CA ALA A 73 8.18 8.27 17.72
C ALA A 73 9.63 8.67 17.40
N LYS A 74 10.51 7.68 17.15
CA LYS A 74 11.91 7.91 16.75
C LYS A 74 12.03 8.64 15.40
N LEU A 75 11.09 8.43 14.50
CA LEU A 75 11.08 9.02 13.14
C LEU A 75 10.31 10.33 13.06
N ARG A 76 9.56 10.68 14.11
CA ARG A 76 8.75 11.90 14.15
C ARG A 76 9.63 13.14 14.00
N GLY A 77 9.27 14.02 13.05
CA GLY A 77 10.02 15.26 12.77
C GLY A 77 11.34 15.08 12.02
N LYS A 78 11.76 13.84 11.72
CA LYS A 78 12.95 13.59 10.92
C LYS A 78 12.63 13.59 9.43
N ALA A 79 13.49 14.26 8.66
CA ALA A 79 13.41 14.21 7.20
C ALA A 79 13.54 12.77 6.68
N VAL A 80 12.92 12.50 5.54
CA VAL A 80 13.06 11.21 4.84
C VAL A 80 14.43 11.18 4.18
N THR A 81 15.22 10.14 4.42
CA THR A 81 16.53 9.97 3.80
C THR A 81 16.40 9.56 2.33
N LYS A 82 17.47 9.73 1.55
CA LYS A 82 17.50 9.30 0.15
C LYS A 82 17.22 7.80 0.01
N ASP A 83 17.85 6.97 0.81
CA ASP A 83 17.66 5.50 0.78
C ASP A 83 16.22 5.11 1.12
N GLU A 84 15.62 5.82 2.07
CA GLU A 84 14.22 5.59 2.45
C GLU A 84 13.25 6.02 1.32
N LYS A 85 13.55 7.10 0.60
CA LYS A 85 12.79 7.51 -0.60
C LYS A 85 12.88 6.45 -1.69
N ILE A 86 14.09 5.97 -1.99
CA ILE A 86 14.33 4.89 -2.96
C ILE A 86 13.52 3.65 -2.57
N PHE A 87 13.58 3.22 -1.31
CA PHE A 87 12.83 2.08 -0.82
C PHE A 87 11.32 2.25 -0.99
N ILE A 88 10.77 3.41 -0.60
CA ILE A 88 9.33 3.71 -0.74
C ILE A 88 8.89 3.59 -2.21
N ILE A 89 9.67 4.16 -3.12
CA ILE A 89 9.36 4.15 -4.55
C ILE A 89 9.47 2.74 -5.11
N GLN A 90 10.55 2.00 -4.83
CA GLN A 90 10.73 0.63 -5.31
C GLN A 90 9.62 -0.30 -4.85
N GLU A 91 9.27 -0.25 -3.56
CA GLU A 91 8.15 -1.02 -3.02
C GLU A 91 6.83 -0.66 -3.70
N TYR A 92 6.58 0.62 -3.94
CA TYR A 92 5.37 1.05 -4.61
C TYR A 92 5.32 0.60 -6.07
N LEU A 93 6.41 0.74 -6.81
CA LEU A 93 6.49 0.29 -8.20
C LEU A 93 6.39 -1.23 -8.34
N SER A 94 6.91 -2.00 -7.37
CA SER A 94 6.77 -3.46 -7.32
C SER A 94 5.37 -3.97 -6.94
N GLY A 95 4.43 -3.06 -6.69
CA GLY A 95 3.02 -3.41 -6.46
C GLY A 95 2.56 -3.31 -5.00
N SER A 96 3.44 -3.02 -4.05
CA SER A 96 3.07 -2.84 -2.65
C SER A 96 2.02 -1.74 -2.46
N THR A 97 1.11 -1.91 -1.51
CA THR A 97 0.14 -0.89 -1.15
C THR A 97 0.76 0.19 -0.27
N ILE A 98 0.19 1.41 -0.28
CA ILE A 98 0.64 2.50 0.60
C ILE A 98 0.58 2.06 2.07
N ASP A 99 -0.43 1.30 2.47
CA ASP A 99 -0.55 0.79 3.84
C ASP A 99 0.57 -0.21 4.19
N ALA A 100 0.97 -1.07 3.26
CA ALA A 100 2.10 -1.96 3.45
C ALA A 100 3.41 -1.18 3.62
N ILE A 101 3.64 -0.18 2.77
CA ILE A 101 4.82 0.70 2.82
C ILE A 101 4.85 1.51 4.12
N THR A 102 3.72 2.03 4.60
CA THR A 102 3.66 2.75 5.88
C THR A 102 3.95 1.83 7.08
N LYS A 103 3.59 0.56 6.99
CA LYS A 103 3.92 -0.44 8.02
C LYS A 103 5.40 -0.79 8.03
N SER A 104 6.03 -0.94 6.87
CA SER A 104 7.45 -1.29 6.75
C SER A 104 8.38 -0.12 7.09
N THR A 105 8.03 1.10 6.70
CA THR A 105 8.84 2.31 6.92
C THR A 105 8.53 3.02 8.24
N TYR A 106 7.44 2.67 8.91
CA TYR A 106 6.89 3.39 10.08
C TYR A 106 6.54 4.86 9.82
N ARG A 107 6.52 5.29 8.57
CA ARG A 107 6.11 6.65 8.15
C ARG A 107 4.60 6.76 7.98
N GLY A 108 4.09 7.99 8.05
CA GLY A 108 2.67 8.26 7.78
C GLY A 108 2.32 8.19 6.31
N VAL A 109 1.05 7.89 6.00
CA VAL A 109 0.50 7.87 4.63
C VAL A 109 0.83 9.16 3.86
N THR A 110 0.72 10.31 4.52
CA THR A 110 1.02 11.62 3.91
C THR A 110 2.46 11.70 3.42
N ILE A 111 3.41 11.23 4.23
CA ILE A 111 4.85 11.25 3.88
C ILE A 111 5.12 10.33 2.69
N VAL A 112 4.54 9.11 2.69
CA VAL A 112 4.69 8.18 1.55
C VAL A 112 4.14 8.81 0.27
N LYS A 113 2.95 9.43 0.32
CA LYS A 113 2.37 10.12 -0.82
C LYS A 113 3.21 11.31 -1.29
N GLN A 114 3.75 12.11 -0.37
CA GLN A 114 4.64 13.22 -0.71
C GLN A 114 5.91 12.76 -1.43
N VAL A 115 6.51 11.64 -0.99
CA VAL A 115 7.67 11.07 -1.67
C VAL A 115 7.31 10.62 -3.09
N LEU A 116 6.17 9.97 -3.28
CA LEU A 116 5.72 9.54 -4.62
C LEU A 116 5.45 10.76 -5.53
N ASP A 117 4.81 11.80 -5.01
CA ASP A 117 4.52 13.04 -5.74
C ASP A 117 5.79 13.82 -6.10
N GLU A 118 6.76 13.91 -5.20
CA GLU A 118 8.06 14.56 -5.42
C GLU A 118 8.80 13.99 -6.64
N TYR A 119 8.64 12.69 -6.90
CA TYR A 119 9.27 11.99 -8.03
C TYR A 119 8.29 11.68 -9.17
N SER A 120 7.16 12.36 -9.20
CA SER A 120 6.12 12.22 -10.25
C SER A 120 5.66 10.78 -10.47
N VAL A 121 5.63 9.98 -9.40
CA VAL A 121 5.09 8.61 -9.41
C VAL A 121 3.59 8.66 -9.16
N PRO A 122 2.75 8.34 -10.14
CA PRO A 122 1.31 8.47 -10.01
C PRO A 122 0.73 7.43 -9.04
N LEU A 123 -0.28 7.84 -8.29
CA LEU A 123 -0.98 6.95 -7.37
C LEU A 123 -1.90 5.99 -8.13
N ARG A 124 -1.86 4.72 -7.76
CA ARG A 124 -2.83 3.73 -8.21
C ARG A 124 -4.17 3.98 -7.54
N ILE A 125 -5.23 4.12 -8.33
CA ILE A 125 -6.59 4.33 -7.83
C ILE A 125 -7.38 3.05 -8.09
N PRO A 126 -7.72 2.27 -7.06
CA PRO A 126 -8.49 1.05 -7.22
C PRO A 126 -9.87 1.35 -7.84
N GLY A 127 -10.29 0.52 -8.80
CA GLY A 127 -11.60 0.66 -9.43
C GLY A 127 -11.78 1.90 -10.28
N GLN A 128 -10.71 2.58 -10.64
CA GLN A 128 -10.77 3.80 -11.44
C GLN A 128 -11.46 3.55 -12.78
N ASN A 129 -12.50 4.32 -13.03
CA ASN A 129 -13.12 4.42 -14.34
C ASN A 129 -12.53 5.65 -15.06
N TYR A 130 -11.65 5.40 -16.03
CA TYR A 130 -10.98 6.47 -16.81
C TYR A 130 -11.92 7.39 -17.56
N PHE A 131 -13.15 6.96 -17.79
CA PHE A 131 -14.18 7.78 -18.43
C PHE A 131 -14.85 8.74 -17.45
N ASN A 132 -14.51 8.70 -16.16
CA ASN A 132 -15.00 9.66 -15.19
C ASN A 132 -13.99 10.82 -15.03
N PRO A 133 -14.28 12.03 -15.56
CA PRO A 133 -13.35 13.16 -15.50
C PRO A 133 -13.07 13.67 -14.08
N GLN A 134 -13.92 13.35 -13.11
CA GLN A 134 -13.71 13.72 -11.70
C GLN A 134 -12.57 12.92 -11.03
N LEU A 135 -12.13 11.82 -11.65
CA LEU A 135 -11.04 10.99 -11.16
C LEU A 135 -9.67 11.37 -11.75
N VAL A 136 -9.62 12.37 -12.63
CA VAL A 136 -8.35 12.86 -13.18
C VAL A 136 -7.62 13.65 -12.09
N PRO A 137 -6.40 13.26 -11.67
CA PRO A 137 -5.65 13.99 -10.67
C PRO A 137 -5.27 15.39 -11.13
N ASP A 138 -5.21 16.33 -10.19
CA ASP A 138 -4.68 17.66 -10.46
C ASP A 138 -3.24 17.55 -10.97
N GLY A 139 -2.91 18.29 -12.04
CA GLY A 139 -1.59 18.26 -12.66
C GLY A 139 -1.30 17.05 -13.54
N ALA A 140 -2.30 16.23 -13.89
CA ALA A 140 -2.16 15.10 -14.81
C ALA A 140 -1.64 15.46 -16.22
N MET A 141 -1.53 16.72 -16.53
CA MET A 141 -1.11 17.25 -17.84
C MET A 141 0.29 17.89 -17.80
N ARG A 142 1.05 17.71 -16.72
CA ARG A 142 2.29 18.48 -16.52
C ARG A 142 3.39 18.13 -17.52
N ASP A 143 3.53 16.86 -17.87
CA ASP A 143 4.62 16.39 -18.71
C ASP A 143 4.09 15.52 -19.86
N LYS A 144 4.68 15.68 -21.02
CA LYS A 144 4.36 14.88 -22.19
C LYS A 144 5.47 13.87 -22.43
N PHE A 145 5.11 12.61 -22.58
CA PHE A 145 6.03 11.56 -22.99
C PHE A 145 6.15 11.48 -24.51
N GLU A 146 7.30 11.08 -25.01
CA GLU A 146 7.55 10.95 -26.43
C GLU A 146 7.23 9.54 -26.96
N VAL A 147 6.82 9.45 -28.21
CA VAL A 147 6.63 8.16 -28.91
C VAL A 147 7.98 7.44 -28.99
N GLY A 148 7.99 6.19 -28.57
CA GLY A 148 9.21 5.37 -28.49
C GLY A 148 9.87 5.39 -27.09
N GLU A 149 9.49 6.32 -26.22
CA GLU A 149 9.96 6.37 -24.85
C GLU A 149 9.52 5.14 -24.04
N VAL A 150 10.36 4.72 -23.11
CA VAL A 150 10.05 3.65 -22.16
C VAL A 150 9.67 4.30 -20.82
N VAL A 151 8.50 3.93 -20.31
CA VAL A 151 7.91 4.45 -19.10
C VAL A 151 7.54 3.32 -18.14
N TRP A 152 7.27 3.63 -16.89
CA TRP A 152 6.72 2.68 -15.95
C TRP A 152 5.21 2.83 -15.85
N SER A 153 4.48 1.73 -16.07
CA SER A 153 3.04 1.68 -15.84
C SER A 153 2.75 1.28 -14.39
N THR A 154 2.22 2.19 -13.61
CA THR A 154 1.84 1.90 -12.22
C THR A 154 0.63 0.98 -12.12
N ARG A 155 -0.21 0.94 -13.15
CA ARG A 155 -1.38 0.06 -13.24
C ARG A 155 -1.00 -1.40 -13.44
N TYR A 156 -0.12 -1.65 -14.42
CA TYR A 156 0.29 -3.01 -14.77
C TYR A 156 1.56 -3.45 -14.06
N VAL A 157 2.17 -2.56 -13.26
CA VAL A 157 3.41 -2.85 -12.53
C VAL A 157 4.50 -3.36 -13.49
N SER A 158 4.67 -2.67 -14.62
CA SER A 158 5.50 -3.13 -15.74
C SER A 158 6.10 -1.97 -16.48
N LEU A 159 7.27 -2.22 -17.10
CA LEU A 159 7.79 -1.36 -18.14
C LEU A 159 6.87 -1.39 -19.36
N ALA A 160 6.71 -0.23 -19.99
CA ALA A 160 5.91 -0.09 -21.19
C ALA A 160 6.60 0.85 -22.18
N LYS A 161 6.56 0.51 -23.46
CA LYS A 161 7.05 1.36 -24.55
C LYS A 161 5.89 2.08 -25.20
N ILE A 162 6.01 3.39 -25.36
CA ILE A 162 5.00 4.21 -26.02
C ILE A 162 5.05 3.96 -27.52
N HIS A 163 3.93 3.50 -28.09
CA HIS A 163 3.78 3.25 -29.52
C HIS A 163 3.16 4.44 -30.25
N SER A 164 2.13 5.05 -29.68
CA SER A 164 1.46 6.21 -30.21
C SER A 164 0.79 7.03 -29.13
N GLU A 165 0.39 8.25 -29.49
CA GLU A 165 -0.24 9.22 -28.58
C GLU A 165 -1.57 9.65 -29.18
N LYS A 166 -2.51 9.96 -28.28
CA LYS A 166 -3.81 10.56 -28.61
C LYS A 166 -4.14 11.60 -27.55
N LEU A 167 -4.61 12.78 -28.01
CA LEU A 167 -5.16 13.76 -27.12
C LEU A 167 -6.66 13.49 -26.91
N ASP A 168 -7.04 13.28 -25.66
CA ASP A 168 -8.43 13.14 -25.26
C ASP A 168 -8.90 14.41 -24.53
N PRO A 169 -10.07 14.97 -24.90
CA PRO A 169 -10.56 16.22 -24.30
C PRO A 169 -10.79 16.17 -22.79
N LYS A 170 -11.00 14.95 -22.24
CA LYS A 170 -11.29 14.76 -20.81
C LYS A 170 -10.09 14.28 -20.01
N HIS A 171 -9.23 13.46 -20.62
CA HIS A 171 -8.12 12.78 -19.94
C HIS A 171 -6.75 13.36 -20.32
N GLY A 172 -6.70 14.33 -21.24
CA GLY A 172 -5.45 14.84 -21.77
C GLY A 172 -4.74 13.83 -22.65
N HIS A 173 -3.43 13.70 -22.50
CA HIS A 173 -2.65 12.74 -23.28
C HIS A 173 -2.95 11.30 -22.85
N ILE A 174 -3.35 10.47 -23.80
CA ILE A 174 -3.53 9.03 -23.66
C ILE A 174 -2.53 8.36 -24.59
N TYR A 175 -1.82 7.38 -24.08
CA TYR A 175 -0.78 6.66 -24.79
C TYR A 175 -1.19 5.24 -25.10
N HIS A 176 -0.92 4.81 -26.34
CA HIS A 176 -0.96 3.41 -26.73
C HIS A 176 0.38 2.78 -26.40
N LEU A 177 0.38 1.85 -25.47
CA LEU A 177 1.56 1.26 -24.86
C LEU A 177 1.70 -0.20 -25.24
N TRP A 178 2.94 -0.63 -25.43
CA TRP A 178 3.32 -2.03 -25.43
C TRP A 178 3.91 -2.38 -24.06
N LEU A 179 3.23 -3.26 -23.33
CA LEU A 179 3.73 -3.78 -22.05
C LEU A 179 4.89 -4.75 -22.29
N MET A 180 6.00 -4.53 -21.58
CA MET A 180 7.24 -5.29 -21.79
C MET A 180 7.36 -6.51 -20.87
N ASP A 181 6.42 -6.70 -19.95
CA ASP A 181 6.38 -7.89 -19.08
C ASP A 181 6.11 -9.15 -19.93
N GLU A 182 6.92 -10.20 -19.72
CA GLU A 182 6.78 -11.46 -20.45
C GLU A 182 5.42 -12.14 -20.25
N LYS A 183 4.79 -11.93 -19.10
CA LYS A 183 3.49 -12.53 -18.76
C LYS A 183 2.30 -11.72 -19.31
N GLN A 184 2.51 -10.45 -19.64
CA GLN A 184 1.47 -9.51 -20.01
C GLN A 184 1.77 -8.79 -21.34
N LYS A 185 2.45 -9.45 -22.27
CA LYS A 185 2.76 -8.88 -23.59
C LYS A 185 1.49 -8.52 -24.33
N GLN A 186 1.06 -7.28 -24.21
CA GLN A 186 -0.14 -6.76 -24.86
C GLN A 186 -0.07 -5.26 -25.08
N TYR A 187 -0.85 -4.79 -26.05
CA TYR A 187 -1.09 -3.37 -26.21
C TYR A 187 -2.24 -2.91 -25.33
N CYS A 188 -2.09 -1.73 -24.73
CA CYS A 188 -3.15 -1.11 -23.93
C CYS A 188 -3.12 0.41 -24.08
N TRP A 189 -4.24 1.05 -23.81
CA TRP A 189 -4.34 2.51 -23.73
C TRP A 189 -4.30 2.95 -22.27
N GLN A 190 -3.41 3.90 -21.94
CA GLN A 190 -3.32 4.47 -20.60
C GLN A 190 -3.16 5.98 -20.65
N PRO A 191 -3.81 6.68 -19.73
CA PRO A 191 -3.62 8.11 -19.58
C PRO A 191 -2.26 8.42 -18.97
N HIS A 192 -1.77 9.62 -19.27
CA HIS A 192 -0.50 10.15 -18.77
C HIS A 192 -0.32 9.99 -17.25
N TYR A 193 -1.35 10.27 -16.48
CA TYR A 193 -1.31 10.24 -15.01
C TYR A 193 -1.21 8.84 -14.39
N GLU A 194 -1.06 7.78 -15.16
CA GLU A 194 -0.74 6.42 -14.71
C GLU A 194 0.70 6.00 -15.02
N LEU A 195 1.44 6.87 -15.70
CA LEU A 195 2.78 6.58 -16.17
C LEU A 195 3.80 7.37 -15.36
N ALA A 196 4.93 6.74 -15.04
CA ALA A 196 6.06 7.37 -14.40
C ALA A 196 7.26 7.43 -15.36
N SER A 197 7.95 8.58 -15.40
CA SER A 197 9.20 8.74 -16.16
C SER A 197 10.31 7.91 -15.54
N LEU A 198 10.99 7.11 -16.35
CA LEU A 198 12.16 6.35 -15.90
C LEU A 198 13.36 7.25 -15.63
N GLN A 199 13.46 8.40 -16.30
CA GLN A 199 14.59 9.31 -16.11
C GLN A 199 14.64 9.80 -14.66
N HIS A 200 13.56 10.35 -14.13
CA HIS A 200 13.49 10.84 -12.76
C HIS A 200 13.75 9.72 -11.72
N LEU A 201 13.27 8.51 -11.99
CA LEU A 201 13.48 7.37 -11.11
C LEU A 201 14.95 6.92 -11.09
N ARG A 202 15.62 6.91 -12.24
CA ARG A 202 17.04 6.55 -12.35
C ARG A 202 17.96 7.59 -11.72
N GLU A 203 17.65 8.87 -11.85
CA GLU A 203 18.40 9.97 -11.20
C GLU A 203 18.38 9.85 -9.68
N LEU A 204 17.27 9.37 -9.11
CA LEU A 204 17.21 9.05 -7.68
C LEU A 204 18.02 7.81 -7.31
N GLY A 205 18.23 6.89 -8.24
CA GLY A 205 18.90 5.59 -8.04
C GLY A 205 17.92 4.42 -7.82
N VAL A 206 16.65 4.59 -8.21
CA VAL A 206 15.65 3.50 -8.21
C VAL A 206 16.00 2.51 -9.31
N GLN A 207 16.08 1.25 -8.96
CA GLN A 207 16.23 0.15 -9.95
C GLN A 207 14.84 -0.22 -10.47
N VAL A 208 14.62 0.00 -11.76
CA VAL A 208 13.38 -0.29 -12.50
C VAL A 208 13.69 -1.12 -13.73
#